data_f88e9ff2d2f496f8c086f35fa7377073
#
_entry.id   f88e9ff2d2f496f8c086f35fa7377073
#
_cell.length_a   1.000
_cell.length_b   1.000
_cell.length_c   1.000
_cell.angle_alpha   90.00
_cell.angle_beta   90.00
_cell.angle_gamma   90.00
#
_symmetry.space_group_name_H-M   'P 1'
#
loop_
_entity.id
_entity.type
_entity.pdbx_description
1 polymer ?
#
loop_
_entity_poly.entity_id
_entity_poly.type
_entity_poly.pdbx_seq_one_letter_code
_entity_poly.pdbx_strand_id
1 'polypeptide(L)'
;MCIRDRVEFIAVNTDSQALMFTDADVKLDIGREATRGLGAGANPEVGRKSAEDHRDQIESTLQGADMVFVTAGEGGGTGTGAAPVVASIAKKQGALTVGVVTRPFTFEGPRRTKQALEGIEALREVCDTLIVIPNDRLLQMGDKNVSMMEAFRQADEVLHNGVRGITDLITTPGVINVDFADVRSVMSDAGSALMGIGAARGEGRAAQATELAISSPLLENTMEGAHGVLLSFAGGSDIGLFEVNDAANVVANLASDDANIIFGTIIDENLGDEVRVTVIATGFDDSTEQSS
;
A
#
# COMPACT_ATOMS: atom_id res chain seq x y z
N MET A 1 -18.38 7.27 -21.90
CA MET A 1 -17.29 7.12 -20.97
C MET A 1 -17.32 5.66 -20.53
N CYS A 2 -16.48 4.82 -21.11
CA CYS A 2 -16.41 3.41 -20.72
C CYS A 2 -15.53 3.34 -19.49
N ILE A 3 -16.15 3.20 -18.33
CA ILE A 3 -15.51 3.09 -17.05
C ILE A 3 -14.91 1.69 -16.97
N ARG A 4 -13.59 1.59 -17.10
CA ARG A 4 -12.81 0.42 -16.69
C ARG A 4 -12.47 0.56 -15.20
N ASP A 5 -13.48 0.87 -14.39
CA ASP A 5 -13.31 1.14 -12.96
C ASP A 5 -13.45 -0.17 -12.17
N ARG A 6 -12.82 -1.24 -12.65
CA ARG A 6 -12.79 -2.48 -11.93
C ARG A 6 -11.38 -2.73 -11.39
N VAL A 7 -11.28 -2.89 -10.09
CA VAL A 7 -10.10 -3.47 -9.46
C VAL A 7 -10.14 -4.97 -9.70
N GLU A 8 -9.13 -5.51 -10.36
CA GLU A 8 -8.95 -6.94 -10.59
C GLU A 8 -7.90 -7.48 -9.61
N PHE A 9 -8.24 -8.54 -8.91
CA PHE A 9 -7.34 -9.19 -7.98
C PHE A 9 -6.62 -10.35 -8.65
N ILE A 10 -5.28 -10.27 -8.66
CA ILE A 10 -4.40 -11.28 -9.24
C ILE A 10 -3.56 -11.89 -8.13
N ALA A 11 -3.75 -13.16 -7.86
CA ALA A 11 -2.92 -13.92 -6.92
C ALA A 11 -1.77 -14.60 -7.67
N VAL A 12 -0.55 -14.35 -7.23
CA VAL A 12 0.67 -14.95 -7.77
C VAL A 12 1.35 -15.75 -6.67
N ASN A 13 1.60 -17.02 -6.87
CA ASN A 13 2.29 -17.85 -5.87
C ASN A 13 3.08 -18.99 -6.52
N THR A 14 4.08 -19.47 -5.79
CA THR A 14 4.84 -20.70 -6.08
C THR A 14 4.27 -21.91 -5.35
N ASP A 15 3.27 -21.72 -4.50
CA ASP A 15 2.52 -22.75 -3.78
C ASP A 15 1.12 -22.88 -4.36
N SER A 16 0.90 -24.01 -5.07
CA SER A 16 -0.37 -24.29 -5.73
C SER A 16 -1.52 -24.51 -4.75
N GLN A 17 -1.25 -24.99 -3.53
CA GLN A 17 -2.28 -25.19 -2.51
C GLN A 17 -2.76 -23.85 -1.97
N ALA A 18 -1.83 -22.93 -1.68
CA ALA A 18 -2.18 -21.59 -1.23
C ALA A 18 -3.06 -20.86 -2.26
N LEU A 19 -2.74 -20.99 -3.56
CA LEU A 19 -3.56 -20.42 -4.64
C LEU A 19 -4.98 -21.00 -4.70
N MET A 20 -5.18 -22.27 -4.37
CA MET A 20 -6.51 -22.87 -4.37
C MET A 20 -7.46 -22.20 -3.37
N PHE A 21 -6.93 -21.79 -2.22
CA PHE A 21 -7.71 -21.16 -1.14
C PHE A 21 -7.81 -19.64 -1.25
N THR A 22 -7.10 -19.03 -2.18
CA THR A 22 -7.13 -17.57 -2.39
C THR A 22 -8.37 -17.19 -3.20
N ASP A 23 -9.09 -16.17 -2.76
CA ASP A 23 -10.18 -15.55 -3.50
C ASP A 23 -9.62 -14.41 -4.36
N ALA A 24 -9.37 -14.69 -5.64
CA ALA A 24 -8.83 -13.73 -6.61
C ALA A 24 -9.46 -14.00 -7.99
N ASP A 25 -9.59 -12.93 -8.79
CA ASP A 25 -10.14 -13.01 -10.15
C ASP A 25 -9.24 -13.84 -11.07
N VAL A 26 -7.92 -13.69 -10.91
CA VAL A 26 -6.90 -14.43 -11.66
C VAL A 26 -5.90 -15.06 -10.70
N LYS A 27 -5.52 -16.31 -10.98
CA LYS A 27 -4.54 -17.06 -10.19
C LYS A 27 -3.40 -17.51 -11.07
N LEU A 28 -2.19 -17.02 -10.80
CA LEU A 28 -0.97 -17.37 -11.53
C LEU A 28 -0.11 -18.30 -10.68
N ASP A 29 -0.06 -19.57 -11.07
CA ASP A 29 0.83 -20.57 -10.49
C ASP A 29 2.18 -20.51 -11.21
N ILE A 30 3.13 -19.80 -10.60
CA ILE A 30 4.50 -19.63 -11.12
C ILE A 30 5.47 -20.67 -10.55
N GLY A 31 4.97 -21.63 -9.75
CA GLY A 31 5.80 -22.62 -9.06
C GLY A 31 5.90 -23.99 -9.73
N ARG A 32 5.12 -24.25 -10.78
CA ARG A 32 4.97 -25.62 -11.34
C ARG A 32 6.31 -26.25 -11.72
N GLU A 33 7.17 -25.50 -12.37
CA GLU A 33 8.47 -26.02 -12.86
C GLU A 33 9.56 -25.96 -11.78
N ALA A 34 9.70 -24.81 -11.12
CA ALA A 34 10.79 -24.58 -10.18
C ALA A 34 10.57 -25.24 -8.81
N THR A 35 9.31 -25.28 -8.32
CA THR A 35 8.99 -25.76 -6.96
C THR A 35 8.06 -26.96 -6.92
N ARG A 36 7.57 -27.42 -8.07
CA ARG A 36 6.52 -28.45 -8.20
C ARG A 36 5.24 -28.07 -7.43
N GLY A 37 4.96 -26.79 -7.31
CA GLY A 37 3.82 -26.28 -6.56
C GLY A 37 3.94 -26.37 -5.04
N LEU A 38 5.13 -26.61 -4.50
CA LEU A 38 5.38 -26.76 -3.06
C LEU A 38 5.88 -25.47 -2.38
N GLY A 39 5.94 -24.36 -3.13
CA GLY A 39 6.42 -23.08 -2.63
C GLY A 39 7.94 -22.89 -2.77
N ALA A 40 8.37 -21.62 -2.73
CA ALA A 40 9.78 -21.23 -2.84
C ALA A 40 10.57 -21.45 -1.53
N GLY A 41 9.91 -21.85 -0.45
CA GLY A 41 10.51 -21.88 0.87
C GLY A 41 10.98 -20.47 1.29
N ALA A 42 12.04 -20.38 2.06
CA ALA A 42 12.63 -19.10 2.46
C ALA A 42 13.76 -18.67 1.49
N ASN A 43 13.61 -18.90 0.17
CA ASN A 43 14.63 -18.58 -0.82
C ASN A 43 14.09 -17.60 -1.89
N PRO A 44 14.43 -16.29 -1.81
CA PRO A 44 13.99 -15.30 -2.77
C PRO A 44 14.45 -15.55 -4.21
N GLU A 45 15.63 -16.18 -4.43
CA GLU A 45 16.10 -16.50 -5.77
C GLU A 45 15.19 -17.50 -6.49
N VAL A 46 14.59 -18.43 -5.76
CA VAL A 46 13.60 -19.36 -6.33
C VAL A 46 12.33 -18.60 -6.73
N GLY A 47 11.86 -17.69 -5.89
CA GLY A 47 10.71 -16.82 -6.18
C GLY A 47 10.96 -15.93 -7.40
N ARG A 48 12.12 -15.28 -7.47
CA ARG A 48 12.55 -14.45 -8.61
C ARG A 48 12.59 -15.24 -9.90
N LYS A 49 13.30 -16.37 -9.90
CA LYS A 49 13.40 -17.23 -11.08
C LYS A 49 12.02 -17.73 -11.54
N SER A 50 11.18 -18.15 -10.61
CA SER A 50 9.82 -18.59 -10.93
C SER A 50 9.00 -17.50 -11.64
N ALA A 51 9.11 -16.24 -11.20
CA ALA A 51 8.44 -15.12 -11.85
C ALA A 51 9.07 -14.80 -13.23
N GLU A 52 10.39 -14.87 -13.36
CA GLU A 52 11.07 -14.67 -14.63
C GLU A 52 10.71 -15.76 -15.67
N ASP A 53 10.62 -17.01 -15.26
CA ASP A 53 10.22 -18.14 -16.11
C ASP A 53 8.76 -18.01 -16.60
N HIS A 54 7.92 -17.29 -15.87
CA HIS A 54 6.51 -17.03 -16.20
C HIS A 54 6.24 -15.58 -16.66
N ARG A 55 7.28 -14.87 -17.11
CA ARG A 55 7.21 -13.45 -17.52
C ARG A 55 6.09 -13.20 -18.53
N ASP A 56 6.01 -13.99 -19.58
CA ASP A 56 5.01 -13.79 -20.64
C ASP A 56 3.57 -13.89 -20.12
N GLN A 57 3.33 -14.78 -19.16
CA GLN A 57 2.03 -14.94 -18.53
C GLN A 57 1.69 -13.73 -17.64
N ILE A 58 2.66 -13.23 -16.88
CA ILE A 58 2.51 -12.04 -16.06
C ILE A 58 2.27 -10.81 -16.95
N GLU A 59 3.06 -10.64 -18.01
CA GLU A 59 2.88 -9.55 -18.99
C GLU A 59 1.50 -9.55 -19.61
N SER A 60 1.02 -10.71 -20.05
CA SER A 60 -0.31 -10.86 -20.64
C SER A 60 -1.42 -10.53 -19.64
N THR A 61 -1.24 -10.91 -18.39
CA THR A 61 -2.24 -10.64 -17.34
C THR A 61 -2.32 -9.15 -16.96
N LEU A 62 -1.19 -8.45 -16.94
CA LEU A 62 -1.12 -7.03 -16.59
C LEU A 62 -1.39 -6.09 -17.77
N GLN A 63 -1.56 -6.64 -18.97
CA GLN A 63 -1.70 -5.84 -20.18
C GLN A 63 -2.92 -4.89 -20.12
N GLY A 64 -2.67 -3.60 -20.38
CA GLY A 64 -3.70 -2.57 -20.42
C GLY A 64 -4.13 -2.03 -19.04
N ALA A 65 -3.43 -2.39 -17.98
CA ALA A 65 -3.62 -1.77 -16.67
C ALA A 65 -3.03 -0.35 -16.66
N ASP A 66 -3.79 0.61 -16.14
CA ASP A 66 -3.32 1.98 -15.93
C ASP A 66 -2.52 2.11 -14.63
N MET A 67 -2.86 1.28 -13.64
CA MET A 67 -2.22 1.23 -12.33
C MET A 67 -2.12 -0.21 -11.85
N VAL A 68 -1.00 -0.55 -11.23
CA VAL A 68 -0.75 -1.87 -10.64
C VAL A 68 -0.26 -1.70 -9.21
N PHE A 69 -1.00 -2.27 -8.26
CA PHE A 69 -0.52 -2.46 -6.90
C PHE A 69 0.16 -3.80 -6.79
N VAL A 70 1.40 -3.79 -6.31
CA VAL A 70 2.14 -5.00 -5.99
C VAL A 70 2.22 -5.13 -4.48
N THR A 71 1.49 -6.11 -3.94
CA THR A 71 1.42 -6.34 -2.49
C THR A 71 2.07 -7.65 -2.11
N ALA A 72 2.92 -7.62 -1.10
CA ALA A 72 3.59 -8.81 -0.59
C ALA A 72 3.98 -8.65 0.87
N GLY A 73 4.07 -9.79 1.59
CA GLY A 73 4.83 -9.86 2.82
C GLY A 73 6.29 -10.16 2.49
N GLU A 74 7.18 -9.25 2.84
CA GLU A 74 8.60 -9.39 2.59
C GLU A 74 9.29 -10.34 3.59
N GLY A 75 10.42 -10.89 3.21
CA GLY A 75 11.23 -11.79 4.03
C GLY A 75 10.99 -13.28 3.76
N GLY A 76 9.99 -13.62 2.94
CA GLY A 76 9.77 -14.98 2.42
C GLY A 76 10.49 -15.21 1.09
N GLY A 77 10.24 -16.36 0.47
CA GLY A 77 10.83 -16.69 -0.84
C GLY A 77 10.04 -16.10 -2.00
N THR A 78 8.73 -16.34 -2.02
CA THR A 78 7.88 -15.95 -3.16
C THR A 78 7.69 -14.45 -3.25
N GLY A 79 7.17 -13.80 -2.18
CA GLY A 79 6.93 -12.36 -2.17
C GLY A 79 8.19 -11.56 -2.46
N THR A 80 9.23 -11.78 -1.66
CA THR A 80 10.52 -11.08 -1.76
C THR A 80 11.19 -11.22 -3.13
N GLY A 81 11.09 -12.40 -3.74
CA GLY A 81 11.75 -12.66 -5.03
C GLY A 81 10.89 -12.28 -6.23
N ALA A 82 9.60 -12.58 -6.20
CA ALA A 82 8.72 -12.37 -7.35
C ALA A 82 8.18 -10.94 -7.47
N ALA A 83 7.92 -10.24 -6.36
CA ALA A 83 7.33 -8.91 -6.39
C ALA A 83 8.14 -7.90 -7.22
N PRO A 84 9.48 -7.81 -7.12
CA PRO A 84 10.26 -6.91 -7.97
C PRO A 84 10.15 -7.23 -9.46
N VAL A 85 10.04 -8.51 -9.82
CA VAL A 85 9.86 -8.94 -11.22
C VAL A 85 8.51 -8.48 -11.75
N VAL A 86 7.44 -8.71 -10.99
CA VAL A 86 6.08 -8.28 -11.34
C VAL A 86 6.02 -6.75 -11.46
N ALA A 87 6.56 -6.02 -10.51
CA ALA A 87 6.63 -4.56 -10.53
C ALA A 87 7.39 -4.03 -11.76
N SER A 88 8.53 -4.62 -12.09
CA SER A 88 9.32 -4.28 -13.28
C SER A 88 8.53 -4.48 -14.58
N ILE A 89 7.74 -5.55 -14.67
CA ILE A 89 6.87 -5.82 -15.82
C ILE A 89 5.78 -4.75 -15.92
N ALA A 90 5.09 -4.46 -14.82
CA ALA A 90 4.04 -3.44 -14.78
C ALA A 90 4.56 -2.06 -15.21
N LYS A 91 5.69 -1.63 -14.65
CA LYS A 91 6.32 -0.34 -15.00
C LYS A 91 6.74 -0.26 -16.46
N LYS A 92 7.29 -1.33 -17.03
CA LYS A 92 7.66 -1.41 -18.46
C LYS A 92 6.47 -1.32 -19.40
N GLN A 93 5.28 -1.74 -18.96
CA GLN A 93 4.03 -1.59 -19.71
C GLN A 93 3.41 -0.19 -19.59
N GLY A 94 4.01 0.72 -18.81
CA GLY A 94 3.55 2.09 -18.62
C GLY A 94 2.50 2.25 -17.53
N ALA A 95 2.21 1.20 -16.76
CA ALA A 95 1.33 1.29 -15.60
C ALA A 95 2.00 2.07 -14.45
N LEU A 96 1.22 2.91 -13.76
CA LEU A 96 1.65 3.47 -12.48
C LEU A 96 1.80 2.31 -11.49
N THR A 97 3.03 2.05 -11.04
CA THR A 97 3.37 0.87 -10.25
C THR A 97 3.64 1.26 -8.80
N VAL A 98 2.76 0.81 -7.92
CA VAL A 98 2.81 1.11 -6.49
C VAL A 98 3.05 -0.18 -5.70
N GLY A 99 4.17 -0.25 -5.00
CA GLY A 99 4.44 -1.31 -4.04
C GLY A 99 3.82 -0.99 -2.69
N VAL A 100 3.09 -1.93 -2.10
CA VAL A 100 2.58 -1.85 -0.72
C VAL A 100 2.94 -3.15 -0.03
N VAL A 101 3.99 -3.14 0.77
CA VAL A 101 4.57 -4.35 1.35
C VAL A 101 4.74 -4.26 2.85
N THR A 102 4.78 -5.40 3.52
CA THR A 102 5.06 -5.46 4.95
C THR A 102 6.48 -5.93 5.22
N ARG A 103 7.12 -5.30 6.22
CA ARG A 103 8.34 -5.79 6.83
C ARG A 103 7.99 -6.76 7.97
N PRO A 104 8.63 -7.96 8.04
CA PRO A 104 8.27 -8.97 9.03
C PRO A 104 8.43 -8.49 10.47
N PHE A 105 7.72 -9.13 11.39
CA PHE A 105 7.92 -8.93 12.81
C PHE A 105 9.34 -9.36 13.24
N THR A 106 9.93 -8.67 14.21
CA THR A 106 11.26 -9.00 14.73
C THR A 106 11.35 -10.43 15.25
N PHE A 107 10.26 -10.98 15.83
CA PHE A 107 10.24 -12.36 16.32
C PHE A 107 10.35 -13.42 15.22
N GLU A 108 10.10 -13.07 13.95
CA GLU A 108 10.27 -13.99 12.80
C GLU A 108 11.75 -14.27 12.48
N GLY A 109 12.65 -13.51 13.06
CA GLY A 109 14.08 -13.77 13.09
C GLY A 109 14.92 -12.94 12.10
N PRO A 110 16.22 -12.77 12.39
CA PRO A 110 17.10 -11.84 11.68
C PRO A 110 17.33 -12.21 10.21
N ARG A 111 17.29 -13.50 9.88
CA ARG A 111 17.41 -13.93 8.47
C ARG A 111 16.26 -13.39 7.64
N ARG A 112 15.03 -13.48 8.17
CA ARG A 112 13.82 -13.04 7.47
C ARG A 112 13.81 -11.52 7.33
N THR A 113 14.23 -10.80 8.37
CA THR A 113 14.40 -9.35 8.31
C THR A 113 15.41 -8.92 7.25
N LYS A 114 16.59 -9.58 7.19
CA LYS A 114 17.59 -9.27 6.18
C LYS A 114 17.08 -9.50 4.76
N GLN A 115 16.42 -10.63 4.51
CA GLN A 115 15.82 -10.92 3.21
C GLN A 115 14.74 -9.90 2.83
N ALA A 116 13.94 -9.45 3.80
CA ALA A 116 12.94 -8.41 3.58
C ALA A 116 13.57 -7.09 3.14
N LEU A 117 14.64 -6.65 3.78
CA LEU A 117 15.34 -5.42 3.41
C LEU A 117 15.92 -5.48 1.99
N GLU A 118 16.50 -6.62 1.62
CA GLU A 118 17.00 -6.84 0.25
C GLU A 118 15.87 -6.79 -0.80
N GLY A 119 14.70 -7.39 -0.50
CA GLY A 119 13.53 -7.35 -1.37
C GLY A 119 12.90 -5.96 -1.49
N ILE A 120 12.82 -5.23 -0.39
CA ILE A 120 12.33 -3.85 -0.35
C ILE A 120 13.22 -2.94 -1.20
N GLU A 121 14.55 -3.09 -1.11
CA GLU A 121 15.48 -2.33 -1.93
C GLU A 121 15.30 -2.63 -3.42
N ALA A 122 15.16 -3.90 -3.79
CA ALA A 122 14.88 -4.29 -5.17
C ALA A 122 13.54 -3.75 -5.69
N LEU A 123 12.51 -3.65 -4.83
CA LEU A 123 11.23 -3.03 -5.17
C LEU A 123 11.35 -1.51 -5.35
N ARG A 124 12.15 -0.84 -4.52
CA ARG A 124 12.39 0.62 -4.61
C ARG A 124 12.95 1.02 -5.96
N GLU A 125 13.81 0.20 -6.56
CA GLU A 125 14.40 0.46 -7.88
C GLU A 125 13.39 0.36 -9.04
N VAL A 126 12.29 -0.37 -8.87
CA VAL A 126 11.36 -0.68 -9.96
C VAL A 126 9.93 -0.14 -9.78
N CYS A 127 9.55 0.29 -8.59
CA CYS A 127 8.26 0.94 -8.34
C CYS A 127 8.32 2.44 -8.59
N ASP A 128 7.18 3.04 -8.94
CA ASP A 128 7.01 4.49 -8.91
C ASP A 128 6.94 5.00 -7.47
N THR A 129 6.19 4.30 -6.65
CA THR A 129 6.02 4.58 -5.23
C THR A 129 6.10 3.27 -4.45
N LEU A 130 6.80 3.27 -3.33
CA LEU A 130 6.89 2.14 -2.43
C LEU A 130 6.48 2.53 -1.00
N ILE A 131 5.42 1.90 -0.53
CA ILE A 131 4.92 2.01 0.84
C ILE A 131 5.36 0.76 1.59
N VAL A 132 6.16 0.94 2.63
CA VAL A 132 6.61 -0.15 3.51
C VAL A 132 5.93 -0.04 4.85
N ILE A 133 5.26 -1.11 5.27
CA ILE A 133 4.55 -1.19 6.55
C ILE A 133 5.37 -2.07 7.50
N PRO A 134 5.96 -1.50 8.56
CA PRO A 134 6.70 -2.29 9.54
C PRO A 134 5.72 -2.97 10.50
N ASN A 135 5.64 -4.31 10.44
CA ASN A 135 4.71 -5.09 11.27
C ASN A 135 4.90 -4.86 12.78
N ASP A 136 6.13 -4.62 13.24
CA ASP A 136 6.40 -4.31 14.65
C ASP A 136 5.67 -3.06 15.15
N ARG A 137 5.37 -2.11 14.27
CA ARG A 137 4.60 -0.90 14.64
C ARG A 137 3.14 -1.21 14.91
N LEU A 138 2.60 -2.25 14.30
CA LEU A 138 1.22 -2.70 14.55
C LEU A 138 1.05 -3.19 16.00
N LEU A 139 2.09 -3.78 16.58
CA LEU A 139 2.07 -4.20 17.99
C LEU A 139 1.98 -3.01 18.97
N GLN A 140 2.34 -1.81 18.52
CA GLN A 140 2.22 -0.59 19.33
C GLN A 140 0.80 0.01 19.28
N MET A 141 0.01 -0.35 18.25
CA MET A 141 -1.36 0.14 18.07
C MET A 141 -2.40 -0.74 18.79
N GLY A 142 -2.04 -1.98 19.09
CA GLY A 142 -2.94 -2.97 19.69
C GLY A 142 -2.79 -3.14 21.20
N ASP A 143 -3.70 -3.90 21.79
CA ASP A 143 -3.63 -4.33 23.18
C ASP A 143 -2.41 -5.26 23.39
N LYS A 144 -1.77 -5.19 24.57
CA LYS A 144 -0.63 -6.03 24.93
C LYS A 144 -0.92 -7.55 24.91
N ASN A 145 -2.19 -7.93 24.83
CA ASN A 145 -2.66 -9.32 24.80
C ASN A 145 -3.07 -9.80 23.40
N VAL A 146 -2.62 -9.12 22.34
CA VAL A 146 -2.93 -9.51 20.95
C VAL A 146 -2.37 -10.89 20.66
N SER A 147 -3.20 -11.79 20.14
CA SER A 147 -2.75 -13.09 19.68
C SER A 147 -1.92 -12.96 18.41
N MET A 148 -1.06 -13.95 18.13
CA MET A 148 -0.27 -13.98 16.89
C MET A 148 -1.16 -13.91 15.64
N MET A 149 -2.28 -14.64 15.64
CA MET A 149 -3.25 -14.60 14.53
C MET A 149 -3.83 -13.21 14.32
N GLU A 150 -4.16 -12.53 15.40
CA GLU A 150 -4.68 -11.16 15.36
C GLU A 150 -3.64 -10.16 14.86
N ALA A 151 -2.36 -10.31 15.25
CA ALA A 151 -1.29 -9.46 14.76
C ALA A 151 -1.11 -9.57 13.23
N PHE A 152 -1.15 -10.78 12.68
CA PHE A 152 -1.10 -10.97 11.22
C PHE A 152 -2.37 -10.45 10.53
N ARG A 153 -3.54 -10.62 11.12
CA ARG A 153 -4.78 -10.05 10.60
C ARG A 153 -4.73 -8.53 10.54
N GLN A 154 -4.15 -7.87 11.55
CA GLN A 154 -3.95 -6.43 11.53
C GLN A 154 -2.98 -5.99 10.42
N ALA A 155 -1.92 -6.76 10.16
CA ALA A 155 -1.01 -6.49 9.04
C ALA A 155 -1.74 -6.57 7.69
N ASP A 156 -2.55 -7.60 7.48
CA ASP A 156 -3.35 -7.75 6.26
C ASP A 156 -4.38 -6.61 6.11
N GLU A 157 -5.01 -6.21 7.21
CA GLU A 157 -5.97 -5.11 7.23
C GLU A 157 -5.34 -3.76 6.89
N VAL A 158 -4.14 -3.48 7.36
CA VAL A 158 -3.39 -2.27 7.03
C VAL A 158 -2.99 -2.25 5.56
N LEU A 159 -2.50 -3.38 5.00
CA LEU A 159 -2.23 -3.51 3.57
C LEU A 159 -3.49 -3.24 2.73
N HIS A 160 -4.59 -3.87 3.10
CA HIS A 160 -5.88 -3.69 2.44
C HIS A 160 -6.34 -2.23 2.49
N ASN A 161 -6.26 -1.58 3.65
CA ASN A 161 -6.65 -0.19 3.82
C ASN A 161 -5.73 0.76 3.04
N GLY A 162 -4.44 0.44 2.93
CA GLY A 162 -3.49 1.22 2.12
C GLY A 162 -3.86 1.21 0.63
N VAL A 163 -4.11 0.03 0.08
CA VAL A 163 -4.56 -0.10 -1.31
C VAL A 163 -5.93 0.54 -1.51
N ARG A 164 -6.88 0.27 -0.63
CA ARG A 164 -8.23 0.78 -0.69
C ARG A 164 -8.29 2.31 -0.58
N GLY A 165 -7.48 2.91 0.29
CA GLY A 165 -7.41 4.37 0.45
C GLY A 165 -7.03 5.11 -0.83
N ILE A 166 -6.29 4.46 -1.74
CA ILE A 166 -5.94 5.03 -3.04
C ILE A 166 -7.00 4.65 -4.10
N THR A 167 -7.39 3.38 -4.17
CA THR A 167 -8.31 2.90 -5.21
C THR A 167 -9.70 3.51 -5.08
N ASP A 168 -10.21 3.63 -3.86
CA ASP A 168 -11.54 4.20 -3.62
C ASP A 168 -11.62 5.68 -4.01
N LEU A 169 -10.53 6.44 -3.89
CA LEU A 169 -10.48 7.82 -4.38
C LEU A 169 -10.72 7.94 -5.88
N ILE A 170 -10.28 6.94 -6.64
CA ILE A 170 -10.38 6.93 -8.11
C ILE A 170 -11.69 6.29 -8.57
N THR A 171 -12.14 5.24 -7.87
CA THR A 171 -13.22 4.36 -8.35
C THR A 171 -14.57 4.64 -7.68
N THR A 172 -14.58 5.24 -6.50
CA THR A 172 -15.80 5.46 -5.72
C THR A 172 -16.23 6.93 -5.81
N PRO A 173 -17.44 7.21 -6.30
CA PRO A 173 -17.95 8.57 -6.34
C PRO A 173 -18.06 9.17 -4.92
N GLY A 174 -17.49 10.34 -4.74
CA GLY A 174 -17.56 11.12 -3.50
C GLY A 174 -18.12 12.53 -3.75
N VAL A 175 -18.09 13.35 -2.73
CA VAL A 175 -18.44 14.80 -2.86
C VAL A 175 -17.30 15.55 -3.55
N ILE A 176 -16.05 15.18 -3.23
CA ILE A 176 -14.84 15.69 -3.89
C ILE A 176 -14.18 14.48 -4.54
N ASN A 177 -14.16 14.49 -5.87
CA ASN A 177 -13.63 13.40 -6.65
C ASN A 177 -12.20 13.70 -7.08
N VAL A 178 -11.36 12.67 -7.07
CA VAL A 178 -9.97 12.69 -7.55
C VAL A 178 -9.92 11.86 -8.82
N ASP A 179 -9.30 12.37 -9.87
CA ASP A 179 -9.07 11.58 -11.06
C ASP A 179 -7.71 10.85 -11.02
N PHE A 180 -7.54 9.91 -11.96
CA PHE A 180 -6.31 9.13 -12.03
C PHE A 180 -5.08 9.99 -12.35
N ALA A 181 -5.24 11.07 -13.12
CA ALA A 181 -4.13 11.95 -13.45
C ALA A 181 -3.60 12.68 -12.21
N ASP A 182 -4.49 13.07 -11.29
CA ASP A 182 -4.11 13.68 -10.01
C ASP A 182 -3.29 12.69 -9.17
N VAL A 183 -3.78 11.45 -8.99
CA VAL A 183 -3.05 10.41 -8.26
C VAL A 183 -1.69 10.14 -8.90
N ARG A 184 -1.64 10.02 -10.22
CA ARG A 184 -0.38 9.84 -10.96
C ARG A 184 0.59 10.98 -10.72
N SER A 185 0.14 12.23 -10.64
CA SER A 185 1.01 13.39 -10.45
C SER A 185 1.75 13.37 -9.10
N VAL A 186 1.16 12.77 -8.08
CA VAL A 186 1.75 12.65 -6.73
C VAL A 186 2.60 11.40 -6.60
N MET A 187 2.25 10.31 -7.28
CA MET A 187 2.83 8.99 -7.04
C MET A 187 3.81 8.53 -8.12
N SER A 188 3.91 9.21 -9.26
CA SER A 188 4.85 8.84 -10.33
C SER A 188 6.28 9.19 -9.93
N ASP A 189 7.17 8.21 -9.99
CA ASP A 189 8.60 8.34 -9.64
C ASP A 189 8.84 9.01 -8.25
N ALA A 190 7.93 8.82 -7.33
CA ALA A 190 7.95 9.45 -6.01
C ALA A 190 8.85 8.72 -4.98
N GLY A 191 9.32 7.52 -5.30
CA GLY A 191 10.20 6.76 -4.42
C GLY A 191 9.50 6.22 -3.17
N SER A 192 10.13 6.40 -2.02
CA SER A 192 9.55 5.97 -0.74
C SER A 192 8.37 6.85 -0.34
N ALA A 193 7.30 6.22 0.14
CA ALA A 193 6.13 6.91 0.67
C ALA A 193 5.82 6.44 2.08
N LEU A 194 5.26 7.35 2.87
CA LEU A 194 4.76 7.08 4.21
C LEU A 194 3.23 7.04 4.17
N MET A 195 2.64 6.12 4.92
CA MET A 195 1.19 5.99 5.03
C MET A 195 0.76 6.03 6.49
N GLY A 196 -0.21 6.85 6.79
CA GLY A 196 -0.88 6.90 8.09
C GLY A 196 -2.38 6.75 7.94
N ILE A 197 -3.00 6.10 8.92
CA ILE A 197 -4.45 5.89 8.97
C ILE A 197 -4.93 6.32 10.33
N GLY A 198 -6.02 7.09 10.36
CA GLY A 198 -6.71 7.49 11.58
C GLY A 198 -8.21 7.39 11.41
N ALA A 199 -8.92 7.12 12.50
CA ALA A 199 -10.37 7.09 12.54
C ALA A 199 -10.87 7.74 13.83
N ALA A 200 -11.95 8.52 13.73
CA ALA A 200 -12.59 9.15 14.88
C ALA A 200 -14.10 9.30 14.67
N ARG A 201 -14.81 9.52 15.77
CA ARG A 201 -16.26 9.68 15.80
C ARG A 201 -16.64 10.93 16.60
N GLY A 202 -17.85 11.42 16.35
CA GLY A 202 -18.42 12.55 17.08
C GLY A 202 -17.92 13.91 16.62
N GLU A 203 -17.95 14.90 17.50
CA GLU A 203 -17.59 16.28 17.17
C GLU A 203 -16.07 16.40 16.87
N GLY A 204 -15.73 17.10 15.79
CA GLY A 204 -14.34 17.25 15.34
C GLY A 204 -13.68 15.98 14.80
N ARG A 205 -14.47 14.98 14.44
CA ARG A 205 -14.02 13.65 13.99
C ARG A 205 -13.00 13.69 12.84
N ALA A 206 -13.20 14.56 11.85
CA ALA A 206 -12.27 14.65 10.71
C ALA A 206 -10.90 15.19 11.12
N ALA A 207 -10.85 16.24 11.95
CA ALA A 207 -9.60 16.77 12.47
C ALA A 207 -8.89 15.75 13.38
N GLN A 208 -9.63 15.11 14.30
CA GLN A 208 -9.08 14.08 15.18
C GLN A 208 -8.56 12.86 14.40
N ALA A 209 -9.31 12.39 13.39
CA ALA A 209 -8.87 11.30 12.54
C ALA A 209 -7.60 11.66 11.76
N THR A 210 -7.49 12.90 11.29
CA THR A 210 -6.31 13.41 10.60
C THR A 210 -5.10 13.50 11.54
N GLU A 211 -5.27 14.02 12.75
CA GLU A 211 -4.19 14.03 13.75
C GLU A 211 -3.70 12.62 14.10
N LEU A 212 -4.62 11.65 14.21
CA LEU A 212 -4.26 10.24 14.40
C LEU A 212 -3.53 9.66 13.20
N ALA A 213 -3.92 10.03 11.98
CA ALA A 213 -3.26 9.56 10.76
C ALA A 213 -1.82 10.08 10.64
N ILE A 214 -1.60 11.38 10.87
CA ILE A 214 -0.26 12.00 10.77
C ILE A 214 0.67 11.65 11.94
N SER A 215 0.12 11.21 13.05
CA SER A 215 0.86 10.69 14.22
C SER A 215 0.84 9.17 14.32
N SER A 216 0.40 8.50 13.27
CA SER A 216 0.29 7.03 13.24
C SER A 216 1.64 6.38 13.48
N PRO A 217 1.73 5.34 14.34
CA PRO A 217 2.95 4.56 14.53
C PRO A 217 3.45 3.88 13.24
N LEU A 218 2.58 3.74 12.21
CA LEU A 218 2.96 3.21 10.90
C LEU A 218 3.93 4.13 10.15
N LEU A 219 3.93 5.41 10.47
CA LEU A 219 4.91 6.36 9.95
C LEU A 219 6.24 6.12 10.68
N GLU A 220 7.25 5.67 9.97
CA GLU A 220 8.61 5.52 10.55
C GLU A 220 9.30 6.87 10.74
N ASN A 221 8.93 7.86 9.92
CA ASN A 221 9.42 9.23 9.95
C ASN A 221 8.25 10.22 10.00
N THR A 222 8.54 11.48 10.25
CA THR A 222 7.54 12.56 10.13
C THR A 222 7.25 12.82 8.66
N MET A 223 6.01 13.27 8.37
CA MET A 223 5.66 13.71 7.00
C MET A 223 6.08 15.17 6.72
N GLU A 224 6.86 15.77 7.62
CA GLU A 224 7.42 17.09 7.40
C GLU A 224 8.30 17.12 6.14
N GLY A 225 8.08 18.13 5.29
CA GLY A 225 8.82 18.29 4.06
C GLY A 225 8.39 17.38 2.91
N ALA A 226 7.27 16.66 3.03
CA ALA A 226 6.70 15.92 1.91
C ALA A 226 6.31 16.86 0.76
N HIS A 227 6.72 16.56 -0.47
CA HIS A 227 6.38 17.34 -1.66
C HIS A 227 5.09 16.86 -2.34
N GLY A 228 4.64 15.66 -2.05
CA GLY A 228 3.37 15.12 -2.51
C GLY A 228 2.56 14.55 -1.36
N VAL A 229 1.26 14.84 -1.31
CA VAL A 229 0.35 14.29 -0.30
C VAL A 229 -0.94 13.88 -0.97
N LEU A 230 -1.36 12.66 -0.72
CA LEU A 230 -2.67 12.15 -1.07
C LEU A 230 -3.47 11.94 0.22
N LEU A 231 -4.63 12.58 0.30
CA LEU A 231 -5.47 12.62 1.49
C LEU A 231 -6.85 12.10 1.17
N SER A 232 -7.25 11.00 1.81
CA SER A 232 -8.55 10.36 1.64
C SER A 232 -9.39 10.50 2.90
N PHE A 233 -10.58 11.10 2.76
CA PHE A 233 -11.59 11.18 3.80
C PHE A 233 -12.74 10.23 3.46
N ALA A 234 -12.97 9.21 4.27
CA ALA A 234 -14.11 8.31 4.15
C ALA A 234 -15.07 8.54 5.33
N GLY A 235 -16.34 8.71 5.03
CA GLY A 235 -17.37 8.94 6.05
C GLY A 235 -18.77 8.75 5.49
N GLY A 236 -19.78 8.86 6.33
CA GLY A 236 -21.18 8.88 5.91
C GLY A 236 -21.53 10.14 5.10
N SER A 237 -22.74 10.19 4.57
CA SER A 237 -23.24 11.33 3.78
C SER A 237 -23.39 12.62 4.58
N ASP A 238 -23.23 12.56 5.90
CA ASP A 238 -23.27 13.68 6.83
C ASP A 238 -21.93 14.41 7.00
N ILE A 239 -20.87 13.94 6.30
CA ILE A 239 -19.53 14.58 6.34
C ILE A 239 -19.60 16.01 5.82
N GLY A 240 -19.17 16.97 6.66
CA GLY A 240 -19.29 18.40 6.37
C GLY A 240 -18.08 18.98 5.63
N LEU A 241 -18.33 19.93 4.74
CA LEU A 241 -17.27 20.62 3.99
C LEU A 241 -16.28 21.33 4.92
N PHE A 242 -16.76 21.98 5.98
CA PHE A 242 -15.89 22.69 6.93
C PHE A 242 -15.00 21.75 7.72
N GLU A 243 -15.54 20.59 8.17
CA GLU A 243 -14.71 19.60 8.89
C GLU A 243 -13.63 18.99 8.02
N VAL A 244 -13.89 18.75 6.73
CA VAL A 244 -12.87 18.29 5.76
C VAL A 244 -11.84 19.38 5.51
N ASN A 245 -12.27 20.65 5.35
CA ASN A 245 -11.34 21.77 5.14
C ASN A 245 -10.40 21.97 6.33
N ASP A 246 -10.93 21.94 7.55
CA ASP A 246 -10.11 22.09 8.76
C ASP A 246 -9.09 20.94 8.90
N ALA A 247 -9.51 19.73 8.60
CA ALA A 247 -8.65 18.57 8.60
C ALA A 247 -7.55 18.64 7.51
N ALA A 248 -7.88 19.10 6.31
CA ALA A 248 -6.92 19.29 5.22
C ALA A 248 -5.87 20.36 5.57
N ASN A 249 -6.25 21.42 6.26
CA ASN A 249 -5.35 22.46 6.73
C ASN A 249 -4.30 21.92 7.74
N VAL A 250 -4.67 20.95 8.57
CA VAL A 250 -3.72 20.31 9.51
C VAL A 250 -2.57 19.65 8.72
N VAL A 251 -2.89 18.96 7.65
CA VAL A 251 -1.89 18.30 6.80
C VAL A 251 -1.07 19.32 5.99
N ALA A 252 -1.72 20.33 5.44
CA ALA A 252 -1.06 21.39 4.67
C ALA A 252 0.02 22.13 5.47
N ASN A 253 -0.19 22.30 6.77
CA ASN A 253 0.79 22.96 7.65
C ASN A 253 2.04 22.12 7.95
N LEU A 254 2.02 20.83 7.66
CA LEU A 254 3.14 19.89 7.87
C LEU A 254 3.91 19.61 6.59
N ALA A 255 3.24 19.68 5.45
CA ALA A 255 3.85 19.45 4.15
C ALA A 255 4.76 20.63 3.75
N SER A 256 5.57 20.44 2.71
CA SER A 256 6.37 21.53 2.14
C SER A 256 5.49 22.66 1.60
N ASP A 257 5.97 23.90 1.61
CA ASP A 257 5.23 25.06 1.10
C ASP A 257 4.83 24.92 -0.38
N ASP A 258 5.57 24.13 -1.15
CA ASP A 258 5.33 23.83 -2.57
C ASP A 258 4.71 22.45 -2.79
N ALA A 259 4.22 21.79 -1.73
CA ALA A 259 3.67 20.46 -1.83
C ALA A 259 2.42 20.39 -2.70
N ASN A 260 2.36 19.37 -3.55
CA ASN A 260 1.16 19.01 -4.28
C ASN A 260 0.23 18.17 -3.38
N ILE A 261 -0.80 18.80 -2.84
CA ILE A 261 -1.76 18.15 -1.94
C ILE A 261 -3.03 17.85 -2.72
N ILE A 262 -3.36 16.58 -2.84
CA ILE A 262 -4.57 16.09 -3.47
C ILE A 262 -5.43 15.43 -2.38
N PHE A 263 -6.68 15.87 -2.28
CA PHE A 263 -7.62 15.30 -1.35
C PHE A 263 -8.95 14.96 -2.01
N GLY A 264 -9.55 13.89 -1.56
CA GLY A 264 -10.87 13.46 -2.00
C GLY A 264 -11.71 12.90 -0.86
N THR A 265 -13.00 12.82 -1.09
CA THR A 265 -13.96 12.28 -0.13
C THR A 265 -14.64 11.05 -0.70
N ILE A 266 -14.82 10.05 0.13
CA ILE A 266 -15.51 8.80 -0.18
C ILE A 266 -16.72 8.71 0.73
N ILE A 267 -17.90 8.46 0.17
CA ILE A 267 -19.11 8.25 0.94
C ILE A 267 -19.28 6.75 1.18
N ASP A 268 -19.20 6.36 2.46
CA ASP A 268 -19.40 4.98 2.91
C ASP A 268 -20.36 4.99 4.12
N GLU A 269 -21.62 4.70 3.87
CA GLU A 269 -22.68 4.69 4.90
C GLU A 269 -22.46 3.61 5.97
N ASN A 270 -21.60 2.61 5.72
CA ASN A 270 -21.28 1.61 6.72
C ASN A 270 -20.43 2.15 7.88
N LEU A 271 -19.78 3.29 7.67
CA LEU A 271 -18.99 3.96 8.72
C LEU A 271 -19.86 4.66 9.76
N GLY A 272 -21.14 4.96 9.44
CA GLY A 272 -22.04 5.69 10.32
C GLY A 272 -21.48 7.07 10.67
N ASP A 273 -21.26 7.34 11.95
CA ASP A 273 -20.67 8.61 12.43
C ASP A 273 -19.12 8.63 12.44
N GLU A 274 -18.48 7.54 12.00
CA GLU A 274 -17.02 7.47 11.90
C GLU A 274 -16.52 8.19 10.66
N VAL A 275 -15.45 8.96 10.81
CA VAL A 275 -14.62 9.46 9.70
C VAL A 275 -13.28 8.75 9.76
N ARG A 276 -12.88 8.18 8.63
CA ARG A 276 -11.59 7.55 8.45
C ARG A 276 -10.75 8.40 7.51
N VAL A 277 -9.51 8.65 7.91
CA VAL A 277 -8.55 9.43 7.13
C VAL A 277 -7.35 8.57 6.81
N THR A 278 -6.99 8.52 5.52
CA THR A 278 -5.76 7.91 5.05
C THR A 278 -4.89 9.00 4.44
N VAL A 279 -3.66 9.12 4.92
CA VAL A 279 -2.66 10.06 4.42
C VAL A 279 -1.53 9.28 3.79
N ILE A 280 -1.16 9.62 2.56
CA ILE A 280 0.03 9.10 1.88
C ILE A 280 0.91 10.29 1.54
N ALA A 281 2.11 10.32 2.09
CA ALA A 281 3.09 11.37 1.89
C ALA A 281 4.26 10.84 1.06
N THR A 282 4.65 11.58 0.04
CA THR A 282 5.67 11.20 -0.94
C THR A 282 6.68 12.33 -1.18
N GLY A 283 7.76 12.03 -1.86
CA GLY A 283 8.70 13.03 -2.34
C GLY A 283 9.48 13.68 -1.21
N PHE A 284 10.09 12.88 -0.34
CA PHE A 284 11.00 13.39 0.69
C PHE A 284 12.38 13.66 0.10
N ASP A 285 13.05 14.74 0.54
CA ASP A 285 14.44 14.99 0.18
C ASP A 285 15.35 13.86 0.68
N ASP A 286 16.31 13.43 -0.13
CA ASP A 286 17.24 12.31 0.14
C ASP A 286 18.10 12.49 1.43
N SER A 287 17.97 13.61 2.12
CA SER A 287 18.76 13.95 3.32
C SER A 287 18.33 13.20 4.60
N THR A 288 17.20 12.48 4.60
CA THR A 288 16.66 11.80 5.78
C THR A 288 16.98 10.31 5.87
N GLU A 289 17.52 9.67 4.82
CA GLU A 289 17.79 8.22 4.81
C GLU A 289 19.12 7.79 5.50
N GLN A 290 19.94 8.72 6.02
CA GLN A 290 21.27 8.40 6.57
C GLN A 290 21.35 8.35 8.11
N SER A 291 20.25 8.37 8.84
CA SER A 291 20.29 8.31 10.30
C SER A 291 19.33 7.26 10.89
N SER A 292 19.66 5.98 10.69
CA SER A 292 19.13 4.88 11.53
C SER A 292 20.10 3.71 11.57
#